data_9108d9e8063e3cb0b28cf999ae3e6841
#
_entry.id   9108d9e8063e3cb0b28cf999ae3e6841
#
_cell.length_a   1.000
_cell.length_b   1.000
_cell.length_c   1.000
_cell.angle_alpha   90.00
_cell.angle_beta   90.00
_cell.angle_gamma   90.00
#
_symmetry.space_group_name_H-M   'P 1'
#
loop_
_entity.id
_entity.type
_entity.pdbx_description
1 polymer ?
#
loop_
_entity_poly.entity_id
_entity_poly.type
_entity_poly.pdbx_seq_one_letter_code
_entity_poly.pdbx_strand_id
1 'polypeptide(L)'
;MTGARPDGLGAYAAVTAAYWAFMLTDGALRMLVLLHFHTLGFSPVQLANLFVLYEVAGMVTNLGAGWIAARFGLTRTLYAGLALQVLALAALARLDPGWAIGTSVAYVMAVQGASGVAKDLAKMSSKSAVKFLAPAQDGSLFRWVAILTGSKNAVKGAGFLAGAALLATLGFAGALVAMAATLAAILTAVVIAMPPGLPGGRRGAGFAEVFSRSANVNRLSAARLFLFGARDVWFVVGVPVYFHAVLSDGSAAGDRAAFFAVGTFMAVWVILYGAVQAGAPRLLAAARRPEARLIGMARAWAWALAAIPSCLALAALVSPGPQPWLTLTLILGLLAFGAVFAVNSALHSYLILAFSQAERVTMDVGFYYMANAGGRLLGTILSGLSYQAGGLALMLGVAAAMVALSALAAGRLA
;
A
#
# COMPACT_ATOMS: atom_id res chain seq x y z
N MET A 1 -18.24 -35.98 11.83
CA MET A 1 -17.62 -35.19 12.90
C MET A 1 -16.11 -35.08 12.59
N THR A 2 -15.70 -34.09 11.81
CA THR A 2 -14.29 -33.79 11.60
C THR A 2 -14.03 -32.47 12.32
N GLY A 3 -13.51 -32.58 13.54
CA GLY A 3 -13.15 -31.45 14.39
C GLY A 3 -12.21 -30.52 13.67
N ALA A 4 -12.43 -29.20 13.82
CA ALA A 4 -11.48 -28.19 13.42
C ALA A 4 -10.10 -28.59 13.97
N ARG A 5 -9.09 -28.70 13.09
CA ARG A 5 -7.74 -29.04 13.50
C ARG A 5 -7.25 -27.92 14.46
N PRO A 6 -6.96 -28.21 15.73
CA PRO A 6 -6.46 -27.21 16.69
C PRO A 6 -5.21 -26.50 16.16
N ASP A 7 -4.42 -27.20 15.32
CA ASP A 7 -3.17 -26.72 14.74
C ASP A 7 -3.36 -25.62 13.68
N GLY A 8 -4.51 -25.51 13.04
CA GLY A 8 -4.79 -24.50 12.00
C GLY A 8 -4.85 -23.07 12.54
N LEU A 9 -5.37 -22.89 13.77
CA LEU A 9 -5.50 -21.56 14.38
C LEU A 9 -4.13 -21.01 14.82
N GLY A 10 -3.27 -21.87 15.36
CA GLY A 10 -1.89 -21.51 15.74
C GLY A 10 -1.06 -21.10 14.52
N ALA A 11 -1.12 -21.88 13.43
CA ALA A 11 -0.44 -21.53 12.19
C ALA A 11 -0.98 -20.23 11.56
N TYR A 12 -2.30 -20.01 11.61
CA TYR A 12 -2.90 -18.76 11.16
C TYR A 12 -2.40 -17.56 11.98
N ALA A 13 -2.37 -17.68 13.30
CA ALA A 13 -1.89 -16.62 14.19
C ALA A 13 -0.41 -16.31 13.94
N ALA A 14 0.44 -17.32 13.76
CA ALA A 14 1.86 -17.16 13.45
C ALA A 14 2.09 -16.47 12.10
N VAL A 15 1.39 -16.89 11.04
CA VAL A 15 1.46 -16.28 9.71
C VAL A 15 0.95 -14.83 9.75
N THR A 16 -0.14 -14.56 10.47
CA THR A 16 -0.72 -13.23 10.60
C THR A 16 0.20 -12.30 11.37
N ALA A 17 0.77 -12.75 12.49
CA ALA A 17 1.73 -11.97 13.28
C ALA A 17 2.99 -11.65 12.48
N ALA A 18 3.55 -12.62 11.75
CA ALA A 18 4.69 -12.41 10.86
C ALA A 18 4.37 -11.36 9.77
N TYR A 19 3.20 -11.45 9.18
CA TYR A 19 2.77 -10.50 8.16
C TYR A 19 2.50 -9.10 8.74
N TRP A 20 1.94 -8.99 9.93
CA TRP A 20 1.78 -7.72 10.62
C TRP A 20 3.12 -7.07 10.95
N ALA A 21 4.08 -7.84 11.46
CA ALA A 21 5.43 -7.36 11.71
C ALA A 21 6.09 -6.83 10.43
N PHE A 22 5.94 -7.58 9.32
CA PHE A 22 6.40 -7.12 8.01
C PHE A 22 5.72 -5.79 7.63
N MET A 23 4.39 -5.70 7.71
CA MET A 23 3.65 -4.51 7.31
C MET A 23 3.94 -3.28 8.17
N LEU A 24 4.25 -3.50 9.45
CA LEU A 24 4.69 -2.44 10.36
C LEU A 24 6.03 -1.86 9.88
N THR A 25 7.03 -2.72 9.61
CA THR A 25 8.34 -2.26 9.14
C THR A 25 8.28 -1.68 7.72
N ASP A 26 7.41 -2.18 6.84
CA ASP A 26 7.20 -1.62 5.49
C ASP A 26 6.62 -0.19 5.57
N GLY A 27 5.65 0.04 6.46
CA GLY A 27 5.11 1.37 6.70
C GLY A 27 6.14 2.31 7.32
N ALA A 28 6.86 1.84 8.35
CA ALA A 28 7.89 2.60 9.03
C ALA A 28 9.04 2.99 8.10
N LEU A 29 9.54 2.05 7.30
CA LEU A 29 10.60 2.30 6.33
C LEU A 29 10.23 3.38 5.31
N ARG A 30 9.00 3.36 4.80
CA ARG A 30 8.54 4.36 3.83
C ARG A 30 8.57 5.78 4.42
N MET A 31 8.08 5.96 5.64
CA MET A 31 8.06 7.27 6.31
C MET A 31 9.46 7.71 6.71
N LEU A 32 10.26 6.80 7.26
CA LEU A 32 11.64 7.05 7.64
C LEU A 32 12.49 7.55 6.46
N VAL A 33 12.44 6.86 5.31
CA VAL A 33 13.17 7.24 4.11
C VAL A 33 12.70 8.60 3.60
N LEU A 34 11.39 8.80 3.47
CA LEU A 34 10.84 10.05 2.96
C LEU A 34 11.27 11.25 3.79
N LEU A 35 11.06 11.20 5.11
CA LEU A 35 11.34 12.32 6.00
C LEU A 35 12.85 12.58 6.14
N HIS A 36 13.65 11.54 6.26
CA HIS A 36 15.10 11.67 6.36
C HIS A 36 15.70 12.35 5.13
N PHE A 37 15.39 11.86 3.93
CA PHE A 37 15.93 12.44 2.70
C PHE A 37 15.34 13.82 2.41
N HIS A 38 14.12 14.11 2.86
CA HIS A 38 13.56 15.45 2.79
C HIS A 38 14.37 16.46 3.64
N THR A 39 14.73 16.11 4.89
CA THR A 39 15.56 16.98 5.73
C THR A 39 16.98 17.13 5.22
N LEU A 40 17.48 16.21 4.38
CA LEU A 40 18.74 16.37 3.67
C LEU A 40 18.66 17.28 2.42
N GLY A 41 17.50 17.89 2.15
CA GLY A 41 17.29 18.82 1.04
C GLY A 41 17.02 18.16 -0.31
N PHE A 42 16.63 16.88 -0.34
CA PHE A 42 16.26 16.20 -1.58
C PHE A 42 15.01 16.84 -2.19
N SER A 43 15.07 17.10 -3.50
CA SER A 43 13.92 17.62 -4.23
C SER A 43 12.76 16.61 -4.27
N PRO A 44 11.51 17.06 -4.48
CA PRO A 44 10.35 16.18 -4.58
C PRO A 44 10.51 15.08 -5.63
N VAL A 45 11.15 15.35 -6.76
CA VAL A 45 11.44 14.34 -7.80
C VAL A 45 12.48 13.32 -7.29
N GLN A 46 13.53 13.77 -6.62
CA GLN A 46 14.52 12.86 -6.04
C GLN A 46 13.88 11.95 -4.96
N LEU A 47 13.00 12.51 -4.11
CA LEU A 47 12.24 11.74 -3.12
C LEU A 47 11.33 10.69 -3.79
N ALA A 48 10.62 11.06 -4.85
CA ALA A 48 9.79 10.11 -5.60
C ALA A 48 10.63 8.97 -6.19
N ASN A 49 11.80 9.28 -6.75
CA ASN A 49 12.71 8.30 -7.33
C ASN A 49 13.14 7.22 -6.32
N LEU A 50 13.32 7.57 -5.03
CA LEU A 50 13.66 6.59 -4.00
C LEU A 50 12.68 5.42 -3.90
N PHE A 51 11.43 5.61 -4.33
CA PHE A 51 10.36 4.61 -4.26
C PHE A 51 10.04 3.93 -5.60
N VAL A 52 10.60 4.40 -6.73
CA VAL A 52 10.28 3.88 -8.07
C VAL A 52 10.57 2.39 -8.18
N LEU A 53 11.77 1.94 -7.79
CA LEU A 53 12.11 0.51 -7.88
C LEU A 53 11.29 -0.35 -6.93
N TYR A 54 10.84 0.17 -5.78
CA TYR A 54 9.91 -0.52 -4.90
C TYR A 54 8.56 -0.81 -5.60
N GLU A 55 8.02 0.15 -6.34
CA GLU A 55 6.76 -0.01 -7.04
C GLU A 55 6.93 -0.89 -8.31
N VAL A 56 8.05 -0.73 -9.04
CA VAL A 56 8.38 -1.61 -10.18
C VAL A 56 8.53 -3.06 -9.73
N ALA A 57 9.30 -3.29 -8.66
CA ALA A 57 9.44 -4.61 -8.07
C ALA A 57 8.08 -5.18 -7.66
N GLY A 58 7.22 -4.37 -7.02
CA GLY A 58 5.86 -4.74 -6.67
C GLY A 58 5.00 -5.11 -7.88
N MET A 59 5.15 -4.42 -9.02
CA MET A 59 4.43 -4.74 -10.25
C MET A 59 4.88 -6.09 -10.83
N VAL A 60 6.19 -6.31 -10.93
CA VAL A 60 6.77 -7.54 -11.48
C VAL A 60 6.50 -8.74 -10.56
N THR A 61 6.71 -8.58 -9.26
CA THR A 61 6.55 -9.69 -8.31
C THR A 61 5.09 -10.06 -8.07
N ASN A 62 4.13 -9.15 -8.23
CA ASN A 62 2.71 -9.51 -8.19
C ASN A 62 2.33 -10.53 -9.28
N LEU A 63 3.02 -10.53 -10.42
CA LEU A 63 2.82 -11.52 -11.48
C LEU A 63 3.43 -12.88 -11.10
N GLY A 64 4.62 -12.87 -10.47
CA GLY A 64 5.38 -14.08 -10.17
C GLY A 64 5.18 -14.66 -8.77
N ALA A 65 4.76 -13.85 -7.79
CA ALA A 65 4.73 -14.26 -6.39
C ALA A 65 3.77 -15.44 -6.10
N GLY A 66 2.65 -15.52 -6.81
CA GLY A 66 1.74 -16.66 -6.71
C GLY A 66 2.39 -17.96 -7.19
N TRP A 67 3.11 -17.90 -8.32
CA TRP A 67 3.87 -19.03 -8.85
C TRP A 67 5.02 -19.43 -7.92
N ILE A 68 5.78 -18.47 -7.37
CA ILE A 68 6.85 -18.70 -6.39
C ILE A 68 6.28 -19.41 -5.16
N ALA A 69 5.18 -18.92 -4.61
CA ALA A 69 4.53 -19.52 -3.45
C ALA A 69 4.02 -20.94 -3.73
N ALA A 70 3.47 -21.20 -4.93
CA ALA A 70 3.03 -22.53 -5.35
C ALA A 70 4.21 -23.49 -5.55
N ARG A 71 5.35 -23.01 -6.08
CA ARG A 71 6.52 -23.82 -6.37
C ARG A 71 7.35 -24.16 -5.14
N PHE A 72 7.59 -23.18 -4.27
CA PHE A 72 8.49 -23.31 -3.11
C PHE A 72 7.77 -23.55 -1.79
N GLY A 73 6.45 -23.40 -1.76
CA GLY A 73 5.60 -23.52 -0.57
C GLY A 73 5.43 -22.19 0.18
N LEU A 74 4.30 -22.07 0.88
CA LEU A 74 3.89 -20.83 1.52
C LEU A 74 4.83 -20.42 2.65
N THR A 75 5.22 -21.36 3.50
CA THR A 75 6.10 -21.11 4.66
C THR A 75 7.47 -20.58 4.23
N ARG A 76 8.11 -21.25 3.26
CA ARG A 76 9.43 -20.82 2.76
C ARG A 76 9.37 -19.46 2.09
N THR A 77 8.30 -19.18 1.35
CA THR A 77 8.10 -17.89 0.69
C THR A 77 7.88 -16.78 1.71
N LEU A 78 7.17 -17.04 2.82
CA LEU A 78 7.02 -16.10 3.92
C LEU A 78 8.37 -15.80 4.59
N TYR A 79 9.13 -16.82 4.93
CA TYR A 79 10.46 -16.66 5.54
C TYR A 79 11.42 -15.90 4.63
N ALA A 80 11.43 -16.21 3.33
CA ALA A 80 12.23 -15.49 2.35
C ALA A 80 11.85 -14.01 2.28
N GLY A 81 10.55 -13.69 2.33
CA GLY A 81 10.08 -12.30 2.37
C GLY A 81 10.55 -11.57 3.63
N LEU A 82 10.40 -12.18 4.82
CA LEU A 82 10.87 -11.59 6.08
C LEU A 82 12.40 -11.42 6.09
N ALA A 83 13.15 -12.45 5.69
CA ALA A 83 14.62 -12.40 5.64
C ALA A 83 15.11 -11.31 4.67
N LEU A 84 14.52 -11.22 3.49
CA LEU A 84 14.88 -10.18 2.51
C LEU A 84 14.60 -8.77 3.05
N GLN A 85 13.51 -8.58 3.82
CA GLN A 85 13.23 -7.30 4.47
C GLN A 85 14.26 -6.97 5.56
N VAL A 86 14.67 -7.95 6.37
CA VAL A 86 15.75 -7.78 7.38
C VAL A 86 17.05 -7.37 6.68
N LEU A 87 17.41 -8.04 5.58
CA LEU A 87 18.61 -7.72 4.80
C LEU A 87 18.51 -6.31 4.18
N ALA A 88 17.35 -5.94 3.66
CA ALA A 88 17.12 -4.60 3.10
C ALA A 88 17.28 -3.51 4.19
N LEU A 89 16.70 -3.70 5.36
CA LEU A 89 16.83 -2.76 6.47
C LEU A 89 18.30 -2.64 6.95
N ALA A 90 18.98 -3.78 7.09
CA ALA A 90 20.39 -3.82 7.50
C ALA A 90 21.32 -3.20 6.43
N ALA A 91 21.05 -3.42 5.16
CA ALA A 91 21.76 -2.78 4.07
C ALA A 91 21.57 -1.25 4.11
N LEU A 92 20.32 -0.80 4.24
CA LEU A 92 20.04 0.64 4.27
C LEU A 92 20.66 1.34 5.48
N ALA A 93 20.81 0.65 6.62
CA ALA A 93 21.50 1.17 7.80
C ALA A 93 23.00 1.42 7.54
N ARG A 94 23.57 0.87 6.47
CA ARG A 94 24.97 1.07 6.04
C ARG A 94 25.13 2.17 4.99
N LEU A 95 24.08 2.94 4.71
CA LEU A 95 24.19 4.10 3.84
C LEU A 95 25.24 5.06 4.40
N ASP A 96 26.21 5.40 3.57
CA ASP A 96 27.27 6.34 3.96
C ASP A 96 26.82 7.78 3.62
N PRO A 97 26.75 8.67 4.62
CA PRO A 97 26.39 10.07 4.39
C PRO A 97 27.38 10.83 3.49
N GLY A 98 28.61 10.31 3.31
CA GLY A 98 29.63 10.90 2.46
C GLY A 98 29.47 10.59 0.97
N TRP A 99 28.53 9.74 0.59
CA TRP A 99 28.34 9.41 -0.82
C TRP A 99 27.71 10.57 -1.61
N ALA A 100 28.09 10.64 -2.90
CA ALA A 100 27.40 11.54 -3.82
C ALA A 100 25.90 11.25 -3.88
N ILE A 101 25.08 12.30 -4.06
CA ILE A 101 23.63 12.20 -4.09
C ILE A 101 23.15 11.11 -5.06
N GLY A 102 23.72 11.04 -6.28
CA GLY A 102 23.35 10.04 -7.27
C GLY A 102 23.61 8.60 -6.79
N THR A 103 24.72 8.36 -6.10
CA THR A 103 25.05 7.04 -5.52
C THR A 103 24.09 6.68 -4.41
N SER A 104 23.80 7.62 -3.52
CA SER A 104 22.84 7.44 -2.43
C SER A 104 21.44 7.12 -2.97
N VAL A 105 20.95 7.86 -3.98
CA VAL A 105 19.67 7.60 -4.64
C VAL A 105 19.65 6.20 -5.25
N ALA A 106 20.66 5.82 -6.05
CA ALA A 106 20.72 4.51 -6.68
C ALA A 106 20.73 3.36 -5.63
N TYR A 107 21.52 3.53 -4.58
CA TYR A 107 21.59 2.55 -3.49
C TYR A 107 20.24 2.39 -2.77
N VAL A 108 19.62 3.50 -2.36
CA VAL A 108 18.32 3.48 -1.70
C VAL A 108 17.25 2.88 -2.61
N MET A 109 17.23 3.23 -3.90
CA MET A 109 16.33 2.63 -4.89
C MET A 109 16.50 1.11 -4.98
N ALA A 110 17.73 0.61 -5.03
CA ALA A 110 18.01 -0.83 -5.10
C ALA A 110 17.52 -1.55 -3.84
N VAL A 111 17.80 -1.01 -2.66
CA VAL A 111 17.33 -1.57 -1.37
C VAL A 111 15.81 -1.51 -1.25
N GLN A 112 15.19 -0.41 -1.66
CA GLN A 112 13.73 -0.28 -1.70
C GLN A 112 13.10 -1.27 -2.70
N GLY A 113 13.76 -1.53 -3.83
CA GLY A 113 13.36 -2.58 -4.77
C GLY A 113 13.33 -3.97 -4.11
N ALA A 114 14.39 -4.33 -3.37
CA ALA A 114 14.44 -5.56 -2.60
C ALA A 114 13.32 -5.64 -1.55
N SER A 115 13.04 -4.53 -0.84
CA SER A 115 11.92 -4.43 0.10
C SER A 115 10.56 -4.61 -0.59
N GLY A 116 10.39 -4.11 -1.83
CA GLY A 116 9.21 -4.31 -2.66
C GLY A 116 8.96 -5.78 -2.99
N VAL A 117 10.03 -6.51 -3.40
CA VAL A 117 9.98 -7.97 -3.60
C VAL A 117 9.59 -8.68 -2.30
N ALA A 118 10.26 -8.35 -1.20
CA ALA A 118 10.00 -8.93 0.12
C ALA A 118 8.53 -8.79 0.53
N LYS A 119 7.94 -7.60 0.31
CA LYS A 119 6.54 -7.32 0.59
C LYS A 119 5.59 -8.24 -0.16
N ASP A 120 5.84 -8.45 -1.44
CA ASP A 120 4.91 -9.24 -2.25
C ASP A 120 5.04 -10.74 -1.97
N LEU A 121 6.23 -11.24 -1.64
CA LEU A 121 6.41 -12.60 -1.13
C LEU A 121 5.66 -12.82 0.18
N ALA A 122 5.82 -11.95 1.16
CA ALA A 122 5.11 -12.03 2.45
C ALA A 122 3.59 -11.92 2.27
N LYS A 123 3.12 -10.97 1.43
CA LYS A 123 1.71 -10.76 1.14
C LYS A 123 1.04 -11.98 0.49
N MET A 124 1.68 -12.56 -0.53
CA MET A 124 1.12 -13.70 -1.26
C MET A 124 1.07 -14.95 -0.39
N SER A 125 2.15 -15.23 0.36
CA SER A 125 2.18 -16.32 1.33
C SER A 125 1.07 -16.20 2.36
N SER A 126 0.95 -15.04 3.01
CA SER A 126 -0.02 -14.84 4.08
C SER A 126 -1.45 -14.91 3.59
N LYS A 127 -1.78 -14.31 2.45
CA LYS A 127 -3.12 -14.38 1.87
C LYS A 127 -3.49 -15.79 1.42
N SER A 128 -2.55 -16.52 0.83
CA SER A 128 -2.79 -17.90 0.40
C SER A 128 -2.92 -18.84 1.60
N ALA A 129 -2.15 -18.61 2.67
CA ALA A 129 -2.23 -19.41 3.89
C ALA A 129 -3.62 -19.40 4.53
N VAL A 130 -4.32 -18.26 4.50
CA VAL A 130 -5.69 -18.15 5.04
C VAL A 130 -6.64 -19.17 4.42
N LYS A 131 -6.51 -19.43 3.11
CA LYS A 131 -7.36 -20.40 2.40
C LYS A 131 -7.23 -21.82 2.92
N PHE A 132 -6.04 -22.18 3.46
CA PHE A 132 -5.75 -23.52 3.97
C PHE A 132 -5.97 -23.64 5.48
N LEU A 133 -5.91 -22.51 6.21
CA LEU A 133 -5.97 -22.47 7.65
C LEU A 133 -7.34 -22.05 8.20
N ALA A 134 -8.16 -21.37 7.39
CA ALA A 134 -9.50 -20.98 7.80
C ALA A 134 -10.38 -22.23 8.03
N PRO A 135 -11.21 -22.24 9.09
CA PRO A 135 -12.17 -23.32 9.33
C PRO A 135 -13.11 -23.51 8.14
N ALA A 136 -13.49 -24.77 7.85
CA ALA A 136 -14.33 -25.14 6.73
C ALA A 136 -15.83 -24.77 6.88
N GLN A 137 -16.17 -23.86 7.80
CA GLN A 137 -17.55 -23.40 8.02
C GLN A 137 -17.94 -22.35 7.00
N ASP A 138 -19.18 -22.36 6.55
CA ASP A 138 -19.74 -21.40 5.59
C ASP A 138 -19.52 -19.94 6.04
N GLY A 139 -18.93 -19.14 5.15
CA GLY A 139 -18.62 -17.73 5.41
C GLY A 139 -17.37 -17.46 6.25
N SER A 140 -16.73 -18.45 6.85
CA SER A 140 -15.55 -18.28 7.70
C SER A 140 -14.35 -17.76 6.89
N LEU A 141 -14.08 -18.28 5.70
CA LEU A 141 -12.98 -17.86 4.84
C LEU A 141 -13.06 -16.36 4.51
N PHE A 142 -14.23 -15.85 4.16
CA PHE A 142 -14.44 -14.43 3.88
C PHE A 142 -14.11 -13.57 5.10
N ARG A 143 -14.56 -13.98 6.29
CA ARG A 143 -14.27 -13.27 7.56
C ARG A 143 -12.78 -13.23 7.85
N TRP A 144 -12.05 -14.34 7.72
CA TRP A 144 -10.61 -14.42 7.98
C TRP A 144 -9.79 -13.61 6.99
N VAL A 145 -10.15 -13.64 5.69
CA VAL A 145 -9.53 -12.81 4.66
C VAL A 145 -9.80 -11.32 4.92
N ALA A 146 -11.00 -10.96 5.35
CA ALA A 146 -11.35 -9.58 5.69
C ALA A 146 -10.57 -9.09 6.93
N ILE A 147 -10.44 -9.91 7.96
CA ILE A 147 -9.62 -9.61 9.15
C ILE A 147 -8.16 -9.37 8.75
N LEU A 148 -7.56 -10.30 7.99
CA LEU A 148 -6.18 -10.16 7.54
C LEU A 148 -5.98 -8.90 6.68
N THR A 149 -6.92 -8.60 5.79
CA THR A 149 -6.81 -7.44 4.89
C THR A 149 -7.07 -6.13 5.61
N GLY A 150 -8.04 -6.07 6.50
CA GLY A 150 -8.34 -4.88 7.30
C GLY A 150 -7.25 -4.57 8.32
N SER A 151 -6.82 -5.57 9.08
CA SER A 151 -5.79 -5.41 10.10
C SER A 151 -4.43 -5.00 9.52
N LYS A 152 -4.05 -5.50 8.35
CA LYS A 152 -2.79 -5.10 7.71
C LYS A 152 -2.73 -3.59 7.42
N ASN A 153 -3.86 -2.97 7.04
CA ASN A 153 -3.89 -1.53 6.76
C ASN A 153 -3.71 -0.74 8.05
N ALA A 154 -4.38 -1.15 9.14
CA ALA A 154 -4.20 -0.54 10.46
C ALA A 154 -2.75 -0.65 10.94
N VAL A 155 -2.15 -1.85 10.85
CA VAL A 155 -0.75 -2.08 11.22
C VAL A 155 0.21 -1.27 10.36
N LYS A 156 -0.02 -1.19 9.04
CA LYS A 156 0.78 -0.34 8.16
C LYS A 156 0.64 1.14 8.52
N GLY A 157 -0.56 1.60 8.87
CA GLY A 157 -0.79 2.95 9.38
C GLY A 157 0.01 3.21 10.65
N ALA A 158 -0.05 2.32 11.64
CA ALA A 158 0.80 2.40 12.83
C ALA A 158 2.29 2.42 12.49
N GLY A 159 2.69 1.71 11.43
CA GLY A 159 4.05 1.74 10.89
C GLY A 159 4.50 3.14 10.46
N PHE A 160 3.65 3.94 9.81
CA PHE A 160 4.01 5.31 9.43
C PHE A 160 4.36 6.17 10.64
N LEU A 161 3.53 6.10 11.70
CA LEU A 161 3.82 6.80 12.95
C LEU A 161 5.08 6.26 13.62
N ALA A 162 5.24 4.93 13.66
CA ALA A 162 6.43 4.30 14.24
C ALA A 162 7.71 4.71 13.51
N GLY A 163 7.70 4.78 12.17
CA GLY A 163 8.84 5.23 11.36
C GLY A 163 9.22 6.68 11.65
N ALA A 164 8.24 7.57 11.75
CA ALA A 164 8.46 8.97 12.12
C ALA A 164 9.01 9.10 13.56
N ALA A 165 8.44 8.35 14.51
CA ALA A 165 8.87 8.32 15.89
C ALA A 165 10.30 7.77 16.04
N LEU A 166 10.63 6.68 15.38
CA LEU A 166 11.97 6.09 15.38
C LEU A 166 12.99 7.04 14.77
N LEU A 167 12.63 7.75 13.67
CA LEU A 167 13.52 8.77 13.09
C LEU A 167 13.79 9.90 14.10
N ALA A 168 12.74 10.38 14.75
CA ALA A 168 12.83 11.47 15.73
C ALA A 168 13.66 11.11 16.97
N THR A 169 13.69 9.84 17.39
CA THR A 169 14.31 9.39 18.64
C THR A 169 15.65 8.71 18.45
N LEU A 170 15.81 7.86 17.44
CA LEU A 170 17.00 7.04 17.20
C LEU A 170 17.82 7.50 15.99
N GLY A 171 17.30 8.47 15.21
CA GLY A 171 17.88 8.85 13.94
C GLY A 171 17.73 7.75 12.88
N PHE A 172 18.27 8.01 11.67
CA PHE A 172 18.04 7.14 10.51
C PHE A 172 18.63 5.73 10.67
N ALA A 173 19.94 5.64 10.95
CA ALA A 173 20.63 4.35 11.09
C ALA A 173 20.13 3.55 12.30
N GLY A 174 19.93 4.21 13.45
CA GLY A 174 19.43 3.58 14.67
C GLY A 174 18.03 2.99 14.49
N ALA A 175 17.14 3.72 13.83
CA ALA A 175 15.78 3.26 13.48
C ALA A 175 15.81 2.00 12.60
N LEU A 176 16.66 1.99 11.56
CA LEU A 176 16.81 0.85 10.66
C LEU A 176 17.34 -0.40 11.36
N VAL A 177 18.36 -0.23 12.23
CA VAL A 177 18.92 -1.33 13.04
C VAL A 177 17.87 -1.86 14.00
N ALA A 178 17.12 -1.01 14.70
CA ALA A 178 16.06 -1.42 15.60
C ALA A 178 14.96 -2.22 14.87
N MET A 179 14.52 -1.73 13.71
CA MET A 179 13.53 -2.45 12.87
C MET A 179 14.07 -3.79 12.36
N ALA A 180 15.33 -3.83 11.89
CA ALA A 180 15.96 -5.06 11.41
C ALA A 180 16.08 -6.10 12.53
N ALA A 181 16.56 -5.70 13.71
CA ALA A 181 16.69 -6.57 14.87
C ALA A 181 15.34 -7.13 15.33
N THR A 182 14.33 -6.27 15.44
CA THR A 182 12.96 -6.67 15.82
C THR A 182 12.38 -7.67 14.81
N LEU A 183 12.50 -7.38 13.52
CA LEU A 183 11.97 -8.28 12.48
C LEU A 183 12.76 -9.60 12.41
N ALA A 184 14.08 -9.57 12.64
CA ALA A 184 14.91 -10.78 12.72
C ALA A 184 14.51 -11.65 13.92
N ALA A 185 14.27 -11.07 15.09
CA ALA A 185 13.77 -11.77 16.26
C ALA A 185 12.40 -12.43 15.99
N ILE A 186 11.48 -11.71 15.34
CA ILE A 186 10.16 -12.23 14.95
C ILE A 186 10.33 -13.34 13.92
N LEU A 187 11.18 -13.19 12.90
CA LEU A 187 11.47 -14.26 11.94
C LEU A 187 11.98 -15.51 12.64
N THR A 188 12.94 -15.38 13.55
CA THR A 188 13.48 -16.49 14.33
C THR A 188 12.38 -17.17 15.14
N ALA A 189 11.56 -16.40 15.86
CA ALA A 189 10.45 -16.95 16.65
C ALA A 189 9.45 -17.69 15.76
N VAL A 190 9.11 -17.13 14.59
CA VAL A 190 8.17 -17.75 13.64
C VAL A 190 8.77 -19.02 13.02
N VAL A 191 10.06 -19.04 12.70
CA VAL A 191 10.74 -20.25 12.18
C VAL A 191 10.71 -21.40 13.21
N ILE A 192 10.94 -21.08 14.48
CA ILE A 192 10.95 -22.07 15.57
C ILE A 192 9.52 -22.53 15.92
N ALA A 193 8.56 -21.61 15.97
CA ALA A 193 7.22 -21.87 16.50
C ALA A 193 6.17 -22.15 15.42
N MET A 194 6.53 -22.19 14.11
CA MET A 194 5.55 -22.39 13.03
C MET A 194 4.97 -23.82 13.08
N PRO A 195 3.67 -23.98 13.37
CA PRO A 195 3.06 -25.29 13.36
C PRO A 195 3.03 -25.89 11.95
N PRO A 196 3.07 -27.23 11.82
CA PRO A 196 2.89 -27.91 10.54
C PRO A 196 1.46 -27.70 10.01
N GLY A 197 1.27 -27.71 8.69
CA GLY A 197 -0.08 -27.66 8.10
C GLY A 197 -0.21 -26.78 6.86
N LEU A 198 0.80 -25.97 6.53
CA LEU A 198 0.83 -25.23 5.28
C LEU A 198 1.32 -26.10 4.12
N PRO A 199 0.69 -25.97 2.91
CA PRO A 199 1.09 -26.74 1.74
C PRO A 199 2.55 -26.51 1.37
N GLY A 200 3.28 -27.60 1.13
CA GLY A 200 4.58 -27.58 0.49
C GLY A 200 4.48 -27.19 -0.98
N GLY A 201 5.63 -26.85 -1.59
CA GLY A 201 5.69 -26.51 -3.01
C GLY A 201 5.41 -27.71 -3.93
N ARG A 202 4.79 -27.45 -5.09
CA ARG A 202 4.55 -28.44 -6.16
C ARG A 202 5.52 -28.23 -7.32
N ARG A 203 6.29 -29.25 -7.67
CA ARG A 203 7.10 -29.27 -8.90
C ARG A 203 6.14 -29.35 -10.10
N GLY A 204 6.11 -28.34 -10.97
CA GLY A 204 5.28 -28.34 -12.18
C GLY A 204 4.20 -27.24 -12.27
N ALA A 205 4.18 -26.30 -11.33
CA ALA A 205 3.33 -25.11 -11.49
C ALA A 205 3.79 -24.31 -12.72
N GLY A 206 2.94 -24.23 -13.78
CA GLY A 206 3.21 -23.46 -15.01
C GLY A 206 2.95 -21.95 -14.80
N PHE A 207 3.66 -21.13 -15.56
CA PHE A 207 3.39 -19.70 -15.68
C PHE A 207 2.29 -19.52 -16.75
N ALA A 208 1.03 -19.41 -16.33
CA ALA A 208 -0.09 -19.30 -17.26
C ALA A 208 -0.23 -17.88 -17.84
N GLU A 209 -1.02 -17.73 -18.92
CA GLU A 209 -1.26 -16.46 -19.62
C GLU A 209 -1.68 -15.32 -18.67
N VAL A 210 -0.86 -14.26 -18.60
CA VAL A 210 -0.96 -13.17 -17.62
C VAL A 210 -2.03 -12.14 -17.98
N PHE A 211 -2.30 -11.92 -19.28
CA PHE A 211 -3.23 -10.89 -19.72
C PHE A 211 -4.67 -11.39 -19.80
N SER A 212 -5.61 -10.59 -19.30
CA SER A 212 -7.03 -10.92 -19.39
C SER A 212 -7.57 -10.66 -20.79
N ARG A 213 -8.44 -11.58 -21.26
CA ARG A 213 -9.19 -11.43 -22.51
C ARG A 213 -10.56 -10.75 -22.31
N SER A 214 -11.00 -10.58 -21.07
CA SER A 214 -12.29 -9.93 -20.75
C SER A 214 -12.19 -8.42 -20.89
N ALA A 215 -13.07 -7.81 -21.68
CA ALA A 215 -13.12 -6.35 -21.85
C ALA A 215 -13.44 -5.64 -20.52
N ASN A 216 -14.36 -6.18 -19.70
CA ASN A 216 -14.71 -5.59 -18.40
C ASN A 216 -13.56 -5.69 -17.40
N VAL A 217 -12.84 -6.81 -17.35
CA VAL A 217 -11.63 -6.93 -16.52
C VAL A 217 -10.57 -5.90 -16.91
N ASN A 218 -10.34 -5.70 -18.23
CA ASN A 218 -9.37 -4.73 -18.73
C ASN A 218 -9.78 -3.28 -18.39
N ARG A 219 -11.08 -2.94 -18.60
CA ARG A 219 -11.63 -1.60 -18.27
C ARG A 219 -11.58 -1.32 -16.77
N LEU A 220 -11.95 -2.30 -15.95
CA LEU A 220 -11.87 -2.19 -14.48
C LEU A 220 -10.42 -2.08 -14.00
N SER A 221 -9.49 -2.82 -14.62
CA SER A 221 -8.06 -2.72 -14.32
C SER A 221 -7.50 -1.34 -14.67
N ALA A 222 -7.92 -0.76 -15.80
CA ALA A 222 -7.59 0.63 -16.15
C ALA A 222 -8.16 1.63 -15.14
N ALA A 223 -9.44 1.48 -14.76
CA ALA A 223 -10.05 2.31 -13.72
C ALA A 223 -9.30 2.18 -12.39
N ARG A 224 -8.86 0.98 -12.03
CA ARG A 224 -8.07 0.72 -10.82
C ARG A 224 -6.70 1.37 -10.86
N LEU A 225 -6.02 1.32 -12.00
CA LEU A 225 -4.72 1.98 -12.22
C LEU A 225 -4.83 3.46 -11.88
N PHE A 226 -5.78 4.16 -12.50
CA PHE A 226 -5.97 5.59 -12.28
C PHE A 226 -6.44 5.91 -10.87
N LEU A 227 -7.34 5.12 -10.28
CA LEU A 227 -7.83 5.32 -8.92
C LEU A 227 -6.70 5.27 -7.88
N PHE A 228 -5.83 4.27 -7.97
CA PHE A 228 -4.71 4.12 -7.03
C PHE A 228 -3.57 5.10 -7.34
N GLY A 229 -3.35 5.41 -8.60
CA GLY A 229 -2.42 6.46 -8.97
C GLY A 229 -2.82 7.81 -8.40
N ALA A 230 -4.08 8.19 -8.50
CA ALA A 230 -4.61 9.44 -7.94
C ALA A 230 -4.33 9.61 -6.45
N ARG A 231 -4.47 8.53 -5.66
CA ARG A 231 -4.11 8.54 -4.25
C ARG A 231 -2.61 8.77 -4.07
N ASP A 232 -1.78 8.04 -4.79
CA ASP A 232 -0.33 8.07 -4.59
C ASP A 232 0.29 9.38 -5.10
N VAL A 233 -0.36 10.11 -6.00
CA VAL A 233 0.06 11.47 -6.43
C VAL A 233 0.23 12.41 -5.24
N TRP A 234 -0.66 12.41 -4.27
CA TRP A 234 -0.53 13.30 -3.11
C TRP A 234 0.05 12.60 -1.88
N PHE A 235 -0.17 11.28 -1.75
CA PHE A 235 0.12 10.51 -0.55
C PHE A 235 1.61 10.20 -0.37
N VAL A 236 2.36 9.96 -1.46
CA VAL A 236 3.72 9.40 -1.37
C VAL A 236 4.75 10.45 -1.00
N VAL A 237 4.72 11.61 -1.66
CA VAL A 237 5.71 12.68 -1.48
C VAL A 237 5.05 14.01 -1.12
N GLY A 238 4.11 14.47 -1.92
CA GLY A 238 3.66 15.85 -1.89
C GLY A 238 3.07 16.30 -0.56
N VAL A 239 2.08 15.57 -0.02
CA VAL A 239 1.43 15.96 1.25
C VAL A 239 2.37 15.80 2.45
N PRO A 240 3.14 14.71 2.62
CA PRO A 240 4.15 14.63 3.67
C PRO A 240 5.16 15.77 3.64
N VAL A 241 5.68 16.11 2.46
CA VAL A 241 6.65 17.22 2.28
C VAL A 241 6.00 18.56 2.61
N TYR A 242 4.77 18.81 2.10
CA TYR A 242 4.03 20.04 2.40
C TYR A 242 3.79 20.20 3.91
N PHE A 243 3.27 19.17 4.57
CA PHE A 243 3.01 19.25 6.00
C PHE A 243 4.29 19.42 6.81
N HIS A 244 5.38 18.74 6.45
CA HIS A 244 6.66 18.96 7.12
C HIS A 244 7.12 20.41 6.96
N ALA A 245 7.09 20.96 5.75
CA ALA A 245 7.51 22.34 5.48
C ALA A 245 6.66 23.41 6.20
N VAL A 246 5.38 23.10 6.47
CA VAL A 246 4.47 24.05 7.17
C VAL A 246 4.58 23.91 8.69
N LEU A 247 4.87 22.70 9.20
CA LEU A 247 4.85 22.41 10.63
C LEU A 247 6.22 22.50 11.30
N SER A 248 7.31 22.46 10.53
CA SER A 248 8.67 22.65 11.03
C SER A 248 9.07 24.13 10.92
N ASP A 249 9.75 24.62 11.94
CA ASP A 249 10.42 25.94 11.94
C ASP A 249 11.91 25.84 11.52
N GLY A 250 12.36 24.66 11.09
CA GLY A 250 13.74 24.36 10.73
C GLY A 250 14.65 24.06 11.92
N SER A 251 14.16 24.15 13.14
CA SER A 251 14.89 23.70 14.32
C SER A 251 14.80 22.17 14.47
N ALA A 252 15.78 21.56 15.15
CA ALA A 252 15.73 20.12 15.45
C ALA A 252 14.50 19.72 16.29
N ALA A 253 13.97 20.63 17.09
CA ALA A 253 12.74 20.40 17.86
C ALA A 253 11.50 20.52 16.96
N GLY A 254 11.46 21.51 16.08
CA GLY A 254 10.41 21.69 15.07
C GLY A 254 10.34 20.52 14.10
N ASP A 255 11.46 20.05 13.59
CA ASP A 255 11.51 18.86 12.72
C ASP A 255 10.95 17.61 13.41
N ARG A 256 11.31 17.38 14.68
CA ARG A 256 10.76 16.26 15.45
C ARG A 256 9.25 16.37 15.61
N ALA A 257 8.73 17.56 15.95
CA ALA A 257 7.30 17.79 16.09
C ALA A 257 6.58 17.57 14.76
N ALA A 258 7.13 18.06 13.64
CA ALA A 258 6.60 17.85 12.31
C ALA A 258 6.60 16.36 11.91
N PHE A 259 7.65 15.59 12.22
CA PHE A 259 7.70 14.14 11.99
C PHE A 259 6.53 13.42 12.68
N PHE A 260 6.31 13.70 13.97
CA PHE A 260 5.19 13.12 14.70
C PHE A 260 3.84 13.52 14.11
N ALA A 261 3.64 14.78 13.74
CA ALA A 261 2.39 15.26 13.17
C ALA A 261 2.11 14.62 11.80
N VAL A 262 3.10 14.60 10.89
CA VAL A 262 2.99 13.96 9.58
C VAL A 262 2.74 12.46 9.72
N GLY A 263 3.53 11.77 10.56
CA GLY A 263 3.36 10.34 10.82
C GLY A 263 1.98 10.02 11.40
N THR A 264 1.47 10.84 12.32
CA THR A 264 0.14 10.69 12.90
C THR A 264 -0.96 10.88 11.85
N PHE A 265 -0.88 11.93 11.02
CA PHE A 265 -1.84 12.14 9.94
C PHE A 265 -1.89 10.95 8.98
N MET A 266 -0.73 10.47 8.53
CA MET A 266 -0.63 9.34 7.60
C MET A 266 -1.15 8.04 8.24
N ALA A 267 -0.87 7.82 9.53
CA ALA A 267 -1.38 6.67 10.28
C ALA A 267 -2.90 6.72 10.40
N VAL A 268 -3.45 7.83 10.86
CA VAL A 268 -4.90 8.03 11.01
C VAL A 268 -5.59 7.86 9.68
N TRP A 269 -5.04 8.44 8.60
CA TRP A 269 -5.61 8.32 7.26
C TRP A 269 -5.72 6.85 6.80
N VAL A 270 -4.64 6.07 6.94
CA VAL A 270 -4.63 4.65 6.50
C VAL A 270 -5.54 3.79 7.38
N ILE A 271 -5.61 4.06 8.67
CA ILE A 271 -6.48 3.34 9.61
C ILE A 271 -7.95 3.62 9.27
N LEU A 272 -8.33 4.89 9.12
CA LEU A 272 -9.70 5.28 8.73
C LEU A 272 -10.10 4.74 7.37
N TYR A 273 -9.21 4.85 6.38
CA TYR A 273 -9.39 4.21 5.07
C TYR A 273 -9.68 2.72 5.21
N GLY A 274 -8.87 2.00 5.99
CA GLY A 274 -9.06 0.58 6.24
C GLY A 274 -10.39 0.25 6.93
N ALA A 275 -10.80 1.03 7.91
CA ALA A 275 -12.06 0.87 8.64
C ALA A 275 -13.28 1.09 7.72
N VAL A 276 -13.29 2.17 6.94
CA VAL A 276 -14.35 2.45 5.95
C VAL A 276 -14.39 1.35 4.88
N GLN A 277 -13.25 0.90 4.39
CA GLN A 277 -13.18 -0.18 3.39
C GLN A 277 -13.76 -1.49 3.94
N ALA A 278 -13.50 -1.83 5.19
CA ALA A 278 -14.06 -3.02 5.83
C ALA A 278 -15.58 -2.93 6.02
N GLY A 279 -16.12 -1.74 6.28
CA GLY A 279 -17.55 -1.47 6.41
C GLY A 279 -18.30 -1.33 5.09
N ALA A 280 -17.60 -1.01 3.99
CA ALA A 280 -18.20 -0.68 2.70
C ALA A 280 -19.15 -1.77 2.14
N PRO A 281 -18.88 -3.09 2.22
CA PRO A 281 -19.81 -4.11 1.73
C PRO A 281 -21.17 -4.05 2.42
N ARG A 282 -21.22 -3.73 3.71
CA ARG A 282 -22.48 -3.56 4.47
C ARG A 282 -23.18 -2.27 4.08
N LEU A 283 -22.44 -1.17 4.01
CA LEU A 283 -22.95 0.15 3.61
C LEU A 283 -23.58 0.12 2.22
N LEU A 284 -22.94 -0.58 1.29
CA LEU A 284 -23.36 -0.67 -0.10
C LEU A 284 -24.43 -1.74 -0.34
N ALA A 285 -24.64 -2.64 0.61
CA ALA A 285 -25.48 -3.84 0.42
C ALA A 285 -25.17 -4.57 -0.90
N ALA A 286 -23.89 -4.69 -1.25
CA ALA A 286 -23.43 -5.11 -2.58
C ALA A 286 -23.98 -6.49 -3.00
N ALA A 287 -24.07 -7.45 -2.06
CA ALA A 287 -24.58 -8.78 -2.33
C ALA A 287 -26.08 -8.83 -2.71
N ARG A 288 -26.81 -7.73 -2.47
CA ARG A 288 -28.27 -7.63 -2.73
C ARG A 288 -28.61 -6.78 -3.96
N ARG A 289 -27.61 -6.24 -4.65
CA ARG A 289 -27.83 -5.32 -5.79
C ARG A 289 -27.41 -5.96 -7.10
N PRO A 290 -28.13 -5.70 -8.20
CA PRO A 290 -27.72 -6.17 -9.52
C PRO A 290 -26.39 -5.49 -9.93
N GLU A 291 -25.60 -6.20 -10.72
CA GLU A 291 -24.26 -5.80 -11.16
C GLU A 291 -24.26 -4.43 -11.87
N ALA A 292 -25.22 -4.18 -12.76
CA ALA A 292 -25.37 -2.90 -13.44
C ALA A 292 -25.51 -1.71 -12.47
N ARG A 293 -26.17 -1.89 -11.33
CA ARG A 293 -26.30 -0.86 -10.32
C ARG A 293 -24.97 -0.62 -9.58
N LEU A 294 -24.18 -1.67 -9.34
CA LEU A 294 -22.86 -1.56 -8.72
C LEU A 294 -21.86 -0.85 -9.65
N ILE A 295 -21.95 -1.11 -10.96
CA ILE A 295 -21.18 -0.37 -11.98
C ILE A 295 -21.53 1.13 -11.94
N GLY A 296 -22.84 1.45 -11.97
CA GLY A 296 -23.31 2.84 -11.85
C GLY A 296 -22.82 3.53 -10.57
N MET A 297 -22.85 2.81 -9.44
CA MET A 297 -22.32 3.31 -8.16
C MET A 297 -20.81 3.54 -8.23
N ALA A 298 -20.02 2.62 -8.79
CA ALA A 298 -18.57 2.78 -8.92
C ALA A 298 -18.22 4.06 -9.71
N ARG A 299 -18.96 4.35 -10.78
CA ARG A 299 -18.81 5.59 -11.57
C ARG A 299 -19.20 6.83 -10.76
N ALA A 300 -20.35 6.79 -10.08
CA ALA A 300 -20.83 7.92 -9.29
C ALA A 300 -19.86 8.27 -8.13
N TRP A 301 -19.40 7.26 -7.40
CA TRP A 301 -18.42 7.44 -6.34
C TRP A 301 -17.05 7.92 -6.87
N ALA A 302 -16.65 7.54 -8.09
CA ALA A 302 -15.44 8.05 -8.71
C ALA A 302 -15.56 9.53 -9.05
N TRP A 303 -16.70 10.01 -9.59
CA TRP A 303 -16.92 11.45 -9.83
C TRP A 303 -17.00 12.25 -8.53
N ALA A 304 -17.68 11.73 -7.51
CA ALA A 304 -17.68 12.34 -6.17
C ALA A 304 -16.27 12.44 -5.59
N LEU A 305 -15.45 11.41 -5.81
CA LEU A 305 -14.05 11.41 -5.39
C LEU A 305 -13.22 12.45 -6.15
N ALA A 306 -13.45 12.64 -7.46
CA ALA A 306 -12.73 13.62 -8.27
C ALA A 306 -13.00 15.08 -7.81
N ALA A 307 -14.20 15.36 -7.34
CA ALA A 307 -14.55 16.68 -6.83
C ALA A 307 -13.68 17.10 -5.63
N ILE A 308 -13.29 16.16 -4.76
CA ILE A 308 -12.53 16.49 -3.55
C ILE A 308 -11.16 17.09 -3.88
N PRO A 309 -10.24 16.41 -4.60
CA PRO A 309 -8.96 16.99 -4.93
C PRO A 309 -9.09 18.20 -5.87
N SER A 310 -10.15 18.32 -6.68
CA SER A 310 -10.43 19.53 -7.46
C SER A 310 -10.68 20.73 -6.56
N CYS A 311 -11.55 20.59 -5.55
CA CYS A 311 -11.82 21.65 -4.59
C CYS A 311 -10.56 22.01 -3.77
N LEU A 312 -9.77 21.02 -3.37
CA LEU A 312 -8.52 21.24 -2.65
C LEU A 312 -7.47 21.93 -3.53
N ALA A 313 -7.40 21.61 -4.82
CA ALA A 313 -6.53 22.29 -5.78
C ALA A 313 -6.92 23.77 -5.93
N LEU A 314 -8.21 24.06 -6.04
CA LEU A 314 -8.72 25.43 -6.09
C LEU A 314 -8.41 26.20 -4.80
N ALA A 315 -8.61 25.59 -3.63
CA ALA A 315 -8.25 26.18 -2.35
C ALA A 315 -6.75 26.51 -2.28
N ALA A 316 -5.89 25.61 -2.78
CA ALA A 316 -4.45 25.84 -2.83
C ALA A 316 -4.06 26.94 -3.84
N LEU A 317 -4.78 27.10 -4.95
CA LEU A 317 -4.54 28.15 -5.95
C LEU A 317 -4.90 29.55 -5.43
N VAL A 318 -5.97 29.68 -4.64
CA VAL A 318 -6.40 30.98 -4.10
C VAL A 318 -5.66 31.37 -2.81
N SER A 319 -4.92 30.45 -2.21
CA SER A 319 -4.15 30.74 -1.00
C SER A 319 -2.84 31.45 -1.35
N PRO A 320 -2.53 32.58 -0.72
CA PRO A 320 -1.27 33.32 -0.98
C PRO A 320 -0.02 32.59 -0.45
N GLY A 321 -0.19 31.37 0.05
CA GLY A 321 0.86 30.53 0.63
C GLY A 321 0.29 29.60 1.71
N PRO A 322 1.14 28.97 2.50
CA PRO A 322 0.70 28.14 3.62
C PRO A 322 -0.08 28.99 4.64
N GLN A 323 -1.32 28.60 4.88
CA GLN A 323 -2.22 29.26 5.83
C GLN A 323 -2.88 28.21 6.74
N PRO A 324 -3.20 28.51 8.00
CA PRO A 324 -3.86 27.56 8.91
C PRO A 324 -5.19 27.02 8.36
N TRP A 325 -5.98 27.88 7.70
CA TRP A 325 -7.25 27.46 7.08
C TRP A 325 -7.02 26.46 5.93
N LEU A 326 -5.98 26.67 5.11
CA LEU A 326 -5.64 25.75 4.02
C LEU A 326 -5.18 24.39 4.59
N THR A 327 -4.33 24.40 5.61
CA THR A 327 -3.87 23.18 6.29
C THR A 327 -5.05 22.39 6.85
N LEU A 328 -5.97 23.03 7.54
CA LEU A 328 -7.18 22.40 8.07
C LEU A 328 -8.07 21.85 6.92
N THR A 329 -8.28 22.62 5.87
CA THR A 329 -9.06 22.22 4.69
C THR A 329 -8.43 20.99 4.01
N LEU A 330 -7.11 20.93 3.92
CA LEU A 330 -6.38 19.77 3.39
C LEU A 330 -6.58 18.55 4.28
N ILE A 331 -6.41 18.67 5.58
CA ILE A 331 -6.60 17.55 6.53
C ILE A 331 -8.00 16.97 6.37
N LEU A 332 -9.04 17.81 6.47
CA LEU A 332 -10.44 17.37 6.39
C LEU A 332 -10.78 16.83 4.99
N GLY A 333 -10.34 17.51 3.94
CA GLY A 333 -10.58 17.08 2.57
C GLY A 333 -9.88 15.76 2.22
N LEU A 334 -8.66 15.56 2.68
CA LEU A 334 -7.94 14.31 2.45
C LEU A 334 -8.50 13.14 3.29
N LEU A 335 -9.02 13.38 4.48
CA LEU A 335 -9.77 12.38 5.25
C LEU A 335 -11.07 12.00 4.52
N ALA A 336 -11.81 12.97 4.00
CA ALA A 336 -13.00 12.74 3.17
C ALA A 336 -12.64 11.98 1.89
N PHE A 337 -11.52 12.34 1.21
CA PHE A 337 -10.98 11.58 0.09
C PHE A 337 -10.74 10.12 0.48
N GLY A 338 -10.14 9.87 1.64
CA GLY A 338 -9.88 8.52 2.14
C GLY A 338 -11.16 7.68 2.30
N ALA A 339 -12.22 8.27 2.84
CA ALA A 339 -13.50 7.59 3.02
C ALA A 339 -14.17 7.25 1.67
N VAL A 340 -14.27 8.22 0.75
CA VAL A 340 -14.87 8.02 -0.59
C VAL A 340 -14.04 7.05 -1.43
N PHE A 341 -12.69 7.17 -1.36
CA PHE A 341 -11.76 6.25 -2.01
C PHE A 341 -11.92 4.82 -1.50
N ALA A 342 -12.10 4.63 -0.18
CA ALA A 342 -12.30 3.32 0.42
C ALA A 342 -13.55 2.62 -0.14
N VAL A 343 -14.66 3.36 -0.25
CA VAL A 343 -15.91 2.84 -0.82
C VAL A 343 -15.73 2.44 -2.28
N ASN A 344 -15.12 3.31 -3.09
CA ASN A 344 -14.88 3.01 -4.50
C ASN A 344 -13.91 1.84 -4.70
N SER A 345 -12.86 1.79 -3.89
CA SER A 345 -11.90 0.67 -3.88
C SER A 345 -12.58 -0.67 -3.52
N ALA A 346 -13.54 -0.65 -2.60
CA ALA A 346 -14.31 -1.85 -2.24
C ALA A 346 -15.23 -2.30 -3.40
N LEU A 347 -15.90 -1.36 -4.09
CA LEU A 347 -16.70 -1.65 -5.29
C LEU A 347 -15.87 -2.29 -6.40
N HIS A 348 -14.69 -1.72 -6.70
CA HIS A 348 -13.77 -2.31 -7.67
C HIS A 348 -13.32 -3.73 -7.28
N SER A 349 -13.08 -3.96 -5.99
CA SER A 349 -12.67 -5.28 -5.48
C SER A 349 -13.80 -6.31 -5.53
N TYR A 350 -15.05 -5.88 -5.50
CA TYR A 350 -16.21 -6.74 -5.72
C TYR A 350 -16.38 -7.04 -7.22
N LEU A 351 -16.36 -6.01 -8.06
CA LEU A 351 -16.60 -6.12 -9.50
C LEU A 351 -15.56 -6.99 -10.21
N ILE A 352 -14.27 -6.96 -9.78
CA ILE A 352 -13.28 -7.86 -10.39
C ILE A 352 -13.64 -9.34 -10.21
N LEU A 353 -14.20 -9.70 -9.07
CA LEU A 353 -14.65 -11.08 -8.82
C LEU A 353 -15.91 -11.41 -9.63
N ALA A 354 -16.83 -10.45 -9.79
CA ALA A 354 -18.04 -10.62 -10.58
C ALA A 354 -17.72 -10.80 -12.08
N PHE A 355 -16.73 -10.05 -12.62
CA PHE A 355 -16.34 -10.12 -14.03
C PHE A 355 -15.42 -11.29 -14.37
N SER A 356 -14.83 -11.94 -13.36
CA SER A 356 -13.89 -13.04 -13.59
C SER A 356 -14.61 -14.36 -13.71
N GLN A 357 -14.26 -15.14 -14.75
CA GLN A 357 -14.73 -16.51 -14.91
C GLN A 357 -14.05 -17.45 -13.92
N ALA A 358 -14.73 -18.49 -13.47
CA ALA A 358 -14.24 -19.40 -12.43
C ALA A 358 -12.86 -20.00 -12.76
N GLU A 359 -12.64 -20.35 -14.05
CA GLU A 359 -11.40 -20.96 -14.52
C GLU A 359 -10.23 -19.97 -14.59
N ARG A 360 -10.52 -18.67 -14.69
CA ARG A 360 -9.54 -17.60 -14.88
C ARG A 360 -9.42 -16.60 -13.72
N VAL A 361 -10.19 -16.78 -12.65
CA VAL A 361 -10.24 -15.83 -11.51
C VAL A 361 -8.86 -15.43 -11.01
N THR A 362 -7.96 -16.38 -10.84
CA THR A 362 -6.60 -16.10 -10.34
C THR A 362 -5.82 -15.20 -11.28
N MET A 363 -5.97 -15.40 -12.59
CA MET A 363 -5.26 -14.63 -13.61
C MET A 363 -5.83 -13.21 -13.73
N ASP A 364 -7.14 -13.08 -13.82
CA ASP A 364 -7.83 -11.79 -13.92
C ASP A 364 -7.58 -10.92 -12.68
N VAL A 365 -7.63 -11.51 -11.51
CA VAL A 365 -7.29 -10.84 -10.24
C VAL A 365 -5.80 -10.47 -10.20
N GLY A 366 -4.92 -11.32 -10.70
CA GLY A 366 -3.47 -11.03 -10.84
C GLY A 366 -3.22 -9.82 -11.74
N PHE A 367 -3.83 -9.79 -12.91
CA PHE A 367 -3.76 -8.68 -13.86
C PHE A 367 -4.29 -7.36 -13.25
N TYR A 368 -5.43 -7.44 -12.58
CA TYR A 368 -6.01 -6.30 -11.86
C TYR A 368 -5.08 -5.75 -10.75
N TYR A 369 -4.39 -6.62 -10.00
CA TYR A 369 -3.42 -6.17 -8.99
C TYR A 369 -2.13 -5.65 -9.61
N MET A 370 -1.72 -6.14 -10.77
CA MET A 370 -0.62 -5.57 -11.54
C MET A 370 -0.96 -4.13 -11.97
N ALA A 371 -2.16 -3.90 -12.53
CA ALA A 371 -2.63 -2.56 -12.89
C ALA A 371 -2.68 -1.63 -11.65
N ASN A 372 -3.10 -2.14 -10.50
CA ASN A 372 -3.05 -1.40 -9.24
C ASN A 372 -1.61 -0.98 -8.87
N ALA A 373 -0.63 -1.86 -9.04
CA ALA A 373 0.77 -1.55 -8.76
C ALA A 373 1.35 -0.56 -9.80
N GLY A 374 0.98 -0.71 -11.07
CA GLY A 374 1.32 0.24 -12.13
C GLY A 374 0.74 1.64 -11.87
N GLY A 375 -0.49 1.72 -11.36
CA GLY A 375 -1.09 2.98 -10.93
C GLY A 375 -0.31 3.64 -9.80
N ARG A 376 0.13 2.86 -8.82
CA ARG A 376 0.94 3.36 -7.72
C ARG A 376 2.32 3.86 -8.18
N LEU A 377 2.95 3.16 -9.11
CA LEU A 377 4.19 3.60 -9.74
C LEU A 377 3.99 4.95 -10.43
N LEU A 378 2.97 5.05 -11.29
CA LEU A 378 2.63 6.30 -11.99
C LEU A 378 2.33 7.42 -10.99
N GLY A 379 1.52 7.17 -9.97
CA GLY A 379 1.19 8.12 -8.92
C GLY A 379 2.42 8.60 -8.15
N THR A 380 3.35 7.70 -7.83
CA THR A 380 4.61 8.05 -7.16
C THR A 380 5.47 9.00 -8.00
N ILE A 381 5.62 8.71 -9.30
CA ILE A 381 6.37 9.57 -10.22
C ILE A 381 5.68 10.94 -10.36
N LEU A 382 4.38 10.94 -10.59
CA LEU A 382 3.59 12.17 -10.71
C LEU A 382 3.57 12.97 -9.42
N SER A 383 3.66 12.35 -8.23
CA SER A 383 3.76 13.04 -6.94
C SER A 383 4.96 13.98 -6.89
N GLY A 384 6.16 13.46 -7.22
CA GLY A 384 7.36 14.28 -7.24
C GLY A 384 7.34 15.34 -8.35
N LEU A 385 6.99 14.94 -9.58
CA LEU A 385 6.99 15.83 -10.74
C LEU A 385 6.00 16.99 -10.58
N SER A 386 4.75 16.71 -10.24
CA SER A 386 3.72 17.74 -10.15
C SER A 386 3.93 18.65 -8.96
N TYR A 387 4.37 18.10 -7.81
CA TYR A 387 4.68 18.91 -6.64
C TYR A 387 5.89 19.85 -6.90
N GLN A 388 6.93 19.35 -7.57
CA GLN A 388 8.10 20.16 -7.93
C GLN A 388 7.78 21.23 -8.97
N ALA A 389 6.91 20.95 -9.94
CA ALA A 389 6.58 21.85 -11.04
C ALA A 389 5.58 22.96 -10.66
N GLY A 390 4.61 22.69 -9.79
CA GLY A 390 3.54 23.62 -9.46
C GLY A 390 2.98 23.46 -8.04
N GLY A 391 3.77 22.89 -7.14
CA GLY A 391 3.44 22.75 -5.72
C GLY A 391 2.16 21.96 -5.47
N LEU A 392 1.53 22.30 -4.35
CA LEU A 392 0.32 21.64 -3.86
C LEU A 392 -0.85 21.69 -4.85
N ALA A 393 -1.07 22.83 -5.49
CA ALA A 393 -2.21 23.04 -6.39
C ALA A 393 -2.13 22.15 -7.63
N LEU A 394 -0.98 22.11 -8.32
CA LEU A 394 -0.79 21.26 -9.50
C LEU A 394 -0.87 19.79 -9.13
N MET A 395 -0.26 19.38 -8.01
CA MET A 395 -0.31 18.00 -7.54
C MET A 395 -1.75 17.53 -7.30
N LEU A 396 -2.56 18.33 -6.61
CA LEU A 396 -3.97 18.00 -6.36
C LEU A 396 -4.80 18.01 -7.65
N GLY A 397 -4.50 18.92 -8.58
CA GLY A 397 -5.09 18.93 -9.92
C GLY A 397 -4.81 17.67 -10.71
N VAL A 398 -3.57 17.18 -10.68
CA VAL A 398 -3.17 15.90 -11.29
C VAL A 398 -3.90 14.73 -10.62
N ALA A 399 -4.02 14.73 -9.29
CA ALA A 399 -4.80 13.71 -8.59
C ALA A 399 -6.28 13.72 -9.03
N ALA A 400 -6.89 14.90 -9.16
CA ALA A 400 -8.26 15.06 -9.67
C ALA A 400 -8.42 14.52 -11.09
N ALA A 401 -7.49 14.85 -12.01
CA ALA A 401 -7.48 14.35 -13.37
C ALA A 401 -7.38 12.81 -13.43
N MET A 402 -6.53 12.21 -12.60
CA MET A 402 -6.43 10.76 -12.53
C MET A 402 -7.72 10.11 -12.00
N VAL A 403 -8.39 10.70 -11.00
CA VAL A 403 -9.70 10.16 -10.56
C VAL A 403 -10.73 10.30 -11.66
N ALA A 404 -10.75 11.41 -12.39
CA ALA A 404 -11.65 11.61 -13.55
C ALA A 404 -11.40 10.53 -14.63
N LEU A 405 -10.14 10.21 -14.95
CA LEU A 405 -9.80 9.11 -15.85
C LEU A 405 -10.28 7.75 -15.32
N SER A 406 -10.20 7.52 -14.01
CA SER A 406 -10.79 6.33 -13.38
C SER A 406 -12.31 6.26 -13.58
N ALA A 407 -13.01 7.39 -13.38
CA ALA A 407 -14.46 7.49 -13.58
C ALA A 407 -14.86 7.25 -15.04
N LEU A 408 -14.10 7.78 -16.00
CA LEU A 408 -14.31 7.57 -17.45
C LEU A 408 -14.08 6.10 -17.82
N ALA A 409 -13.03 5.46 -17.30
CA ALA A 409 -12.76 4.05 -17.52
C ALA A 409 -13.87 3.16 -16.93
N ALA A 410 -14.33 3.47 -15.70
CA ALA A 410 -15.48 2.80 -15.08
C ALA A 410 -16.79 3.04 -15.84
N GLY A 411 -16.95 4.17 -16.52
CA GLY A 411 -18.10 4.47 -17.37
C GLY A 411 -18.22 3.60 -18.62
N ARG A 412 -17.16 2.89 -18.99
CA ARG A 412 -17.13 1.95 -20.13
C ARG A 412 -17.42 0.50 -19.73
N LEU A 413 -17.64 0.23 -18.44
CA LEU A 413 -18.06 -1.09 -17.96
C LEU A 413 -19.48 -1.38 -18.47
N ALA A 414 -19.72 -2.61 -18.89
CA ALA A 414 -20.99 -3.07 -19.46
C ALA A 414 -21.52 -4.28 -18.68
#